data_6ee6d879e1b7177dfcd1c3e1ef89a0aa
#
_entry.id   6ee6d879e1b7177dfcd1c3e1ef89a0aa
#
_cell.length_a   1.000
_cell.length_b   1.000
_cell.length_c   1.000
_cell.angle_alpha   90.00
_cell.angle_beta   90.00
_cell.angle_gamma   90.00
#
_symmetry.space_group_name_H-M   'P 1'
#
loop_
_entity.id
_entity.type
_entity.pdbx_description
1 polymer ?
#
loop_
_entity_poly.entity_id
_entity_poly.type
_entity_poly.pdbx_seq_one_letter_code
_entity_poly.pdbx_strand_id
1 'polypeptide(L)'
;PITEDGFVADTMDGVDAIYDLSGGPLCSELIERYYREVYGVTVLLVTAPVVQSGEGWFEEVDVPQRGDVLYASAEARGSCSHYALCKSVDEEAGTVTLFEQNWTWNGQAGIDRVIPLESCYTYYTLRGASARVDRDDPDDEETRVDAKPTVGSWYDADRFDVSSLGTPSGWAQDYVQRAADYGILSGLTSSYQKPVTRGEFARMVVDAASALTGEYVEGSVDVQAETLGLMFGDGKGNFRLHDTLTRQEAAVICTRLMELIGTAPEADVSLLGQYSDSASVANWAKNGVSVMTQMGLMSGTGTGFSPKTTLTTEQAITLLVRMYETAVWF
;
A
#
# COMPACT_ATOMS: atom_id res chain seq x y z
N PRO A 1 -16.43 1.99 -4.47
CA PRO A 1 -16.92 0.94 -5.39
C PRO A 1 -15.75 0.25 -6.08
N ILE A 2 -15.90 -1.03 -6.42
CA ILE A 2 -14.95 -1.76 -7.27
C ILE A 2 -15.35 -1.45 -8.71
N THR A 3 -14.38 -1.05 -9.53
CA THR A 3 -14.53 -0.96 -10.99
C THR A 3 -13.88 -2.19 -11.63
N GLU A 4 -14.05 -2.39 -12.95
CA GLU A 4 -13.33 -3.44 -13.69
C GLU A 4 -11.80 -3.23 -13.62
N ASP A 5 -11.36 -2.01 -13.34
CA ASP A 5 -9.95 -1.58 -13.36
C ASP A 5 -9.32 -1.47 -11.96
N GLY A 6 -10.06 -1.66 -10.85
CA GLY A 6 -9.52 -1.57 -9.48
C GLY A 6 -10.48 -0.93 -8.46
N PHE A 7 -9.93 -0.42 -7.36
CA PHE A 7 -10.70 0.23 -6.29
C PHE A 7 -10.65 1.73 -6.41
N VAL A 8 -11.80 2.38 -6.18
CA VAL A 8 -11.85 3.84 -6.05
C VAL A 8 -11.26 4.23 -4.69
N ALA A 9 -10.12 4.92 -4.71
CA ALA A 9 -9.46 5.42 -3.52
C ALA A 9 -9.93 6.83 -3.16
N ASP A 10 -10.19 7.66 -4.16
CA ASP A 10 -10.65 9.05 -4.02
C ASP A 10 -11.46 9.43 -5.26
N THR A 11 -12.30 10.46 -5.17
CA THR A 11 -13.11 10.96 -6.29
C THR A 11 -13.02 12.48 -6.33
N MET A 12 -12.84 13.04 -7.52
CA MET A 12 -12.82 14.49 -7.75
C MET A 12 -13.58 14.82 -9.05
N ASP A 13 -14.56 15.70 -8.96
CA ASP A 13 -15.38 16.14 -10.10
C ASP A 13 -16.05 14.96 -10.86
N GLY A 14 -16.43 13.90 -10.12
CA GLY A 14 -17.03 12.67 -10.67
C GLY A 14 -16.03 11.68 -11.27
N VAL A 15 -14.74 11.97 -11.21
CA VAL A 15 -13.67 11.08 -11.71
C VAL A 15 -12.96 10.39 -10.53
N ASP A 16 -12.84 9.09 -10.61
CA ASP A 16 -12.27 8.27 -9.55
C ASP A 16 -10.74 8.15 -9.69
N ALA A 17 -10.00 8.34 -8.60
CA ALA A 17 -8.62 7.86 -8.49
C ALA A 17 -8.66 6.38 -8.14
N ILE A 18 -8.11 5.55 -9.01
CA ILE A 18 -8.19 4.10 -8.89
C ILE A 18 -6.92 3.55 -8.27
N TYR A 19 -7.11 2.74 -7.25
CA TYR A 19 -6.09 1.84 -6.74
C TYR A 19 -6.15 0.54 -7.55
N ASP A 20 -5.17 0.30 -8.39
CA ASP A 20 -5.12 -0.90 -9.22
C ASP A 20 -4.30 -2.01 -8.56
N LEU A 21 -4.86 -3.20 -8.62
CA LEU A 21 -4.30 -4.42 -8.07
C LEU A 21 -3.40 -5.18 -9.07
N SER A 22 -3.36 -4.75 -10.34
CA SER A 22 -2.66 -5.47 -11.43
C SER A 22 -1.33 -4.84 -11.86
N GLY A 23 -0.79 -3.89 -11.09
CA GLY A 23 0.37 -3.10 -11.50
C GLY A 23 0.03 -1.99 -12.50
N GLY A 24 -1.20 -1.64 -12.56
CA GLY A 24 -1.99 -0.92 -13.49
C GLY A 24 -1.87 0.59 -13.57
N PRO A 25 -2.98 1.35 -13.51
CA PRO A 25 -3.00 2.62 -14.20
C PRO A 25 -1.91 3.55 -13.70
N LEU A 26 -1.14 4.03 -14.66
CA LEU A 26 -0.09 5.01 -14.44
C LEU A 26 -0.71 6.32 -13.93
N CYS A 27 0.06 7.13 -13.23
CA CYS A 27 -0.38 8.48 -12.84
C CYS A 27 -0.89 9.32 -14.03
N SER A 28 -0.36 9.08 -15.22
CA SER A 28 -0.79 9.69 -16.49
C SER A 28 -2.23 9.32 -16.87
N GLU A 29 -2.66 8.07 -16.63
CA GLU A 29 -4.00 7.61 -16.97
C GLU A 29 -5.09 8.38 -16.20
N LEU A 30 -4.87 8.69 -14.93
CA LEU A 30 -5.79 9.53 -14.15
C LEU A 30 -5.96 10.91 -14.79
N ILE A 31 -4.86 11.55 -15.23
CA ILE A 31 -4.89 12.86 -15.88
C ILE A 31 -5.65 12.78 -17.20
N GLU A 32 -5.33 11.77 -18.05
CA GLU A 32 -5.99 11.57 -19.33
C GLU A 32 -7.49 11.34 -19.16
N ARG A 33 -7.89 10.52 -18.19
CA ARG A 33 -9.28 10.22 -17.88
C ARG A 33 -10.00 11.45 -17.33
N TYR A 34 -9.41 12.18 -16.38
CA TYR A 34 -9.98 13.40 -15.83
C TYR A 34 -10.28 14.44 -16.92
N TYR A 35 -9.33 14.75 -17.78
CA TYR A 35 -9.54 15.74 -18.82
C TYR A 35 -10.53 15.27 -19.90
N ARG A 36 -10.57 13.98 -20.20
CA ARG A 36 -11.55 13.40 -21.11
C ARG A 36 -12.98 13.48 -20.54
N GLU A 37 -13.17 13.15 -19.29
CA GLU A 37 -14.49 13.10 -18.64
C GLU A 37 -14.99 14.49 -18.25
N VAL A 38 -14.15 15.30 -17.63
CA VAL A 38 -14.54 16.63 -17.15
C VAL A 38 -14.62 17.65 -18.27
N TYR A 39 -13.68 17.68 -19.20
CA TYR A 39 -13.59 18.69 -20.24
C TYR A 39 -13.88 18.16 -21.66
N GLY A 40 -13.86 16.84 -21.87
CA GLY A 40 -13.97 16.23 -23.19
C GLY A 40 -12.73 16.46 -24.05
N VAL A 41 -11.58 16.60 -23.43
CA VAL A 41 -10.29 16.88 -24.07
C VAL A 41 -9.40 15.66 -23.95
N THR A 42 -8.76 15.25 -25.04
CA THR A 42 -7.70 14.23 -24.98
C THR A 42 -6.35 14.93 -24.80
N VAL A 43 -5.59 14.49 -23.84
CA VAL A 43 -4.28 15.06 -23.52
C VAL A 43 -3.15 14.07 -23.80
N LEU A 44 -1.99 14.59 -24.14
CA LEU A 44 -0.74 13.85 -24.27
C LEU A 44 0.21 14.31 -23.16
N LEU A 45 0.73 13.37 -22.40
CA LEU A 45 1.60 13.61 -21.24
C LEU A 45 3.00 13.08 -21.55
N VAL A 46 3.89 13.95 -21.97
CA VAL A 46 5.30 13.61 -22.26
C VAL A 46 6.22 14.24 -21.22
N THR A 47 6.17 15.57 -21.10
CA THR A 47 6.82 16.38 -20.05
C THR A 47 5.85 17.42 -19.53
N ALA A 48 5.49 18.42 -20.35
CA ALA A 48 4.34 19.27 -20.13
C ALA A 48 3.09 18.63 -20.77
N PRO A 49 1.88 18.78 -20.20
CA PRO A 49 0.65 18.29 -20.81
C PRO A 49 0.35 19.08 -22.10
N VAL A 50 -0.13 18.37 -23.12
CA VAL A 50 -0.50 18.97 -24.43
C VAL A 50 -1.89 18.48 -24.80
N VAL A 51 -2.78 19.40 -25.23
CA VAL A 51 -4.08 19.03 -25.81
C VAL A 51 -3.85 18.38 -27.17
N GLN A 52 -4.23 17.11 -27.29
CA GLN A 52 -4.13 16.34 -28.53
C GLN A 52 -5.40 16.45 -29.38
N SER A 53 -6.58 16.49 -28.73
CA SER A 53 -7.86 16.73 -29.38
C SER A 53 -8.85 17.36 -28.40
N GLY A 54 -9.79 18.15 -28.92
CA GLY A 54 -10.71 18.98 -28.15
C GLY A 54 -10.29 20.46 -28.17
N GLU A 55 -10.93 21.26 -27.35
CA GLU A 55 -10.66 22.71 -27.25
C GLU A 55 -9.69 22.99 -26.09
N GLY A 56 -8.80 23.98 -26.27
CA GLY A 56 -7.96 24.53 -25.23
C GLY A 56 -6.47 24.25 -25.40
N TRP A 57 -5.70 24.75 -24.49
CA TRP A 57 -4.25 24.58 -24.38
C TRP A 57 -3.84 24.62 -22.90
N PHE A 58 -2.68 24.04 -22.56
CA PHE A 58 -2.12 24.14 -21.22
C PHE A 58 -1.20 25.36 -21.12
N GLU A 59 -1.33 26.09 -20.03
CA GLU A 59 -0.50 27.22 -19.63
C GLU A 59 0.18 26.90 -18.29
N GLU A 60 1.48 27.12 -18.22
CA GLU A 60 2.22 27.01 -16.95
C GLU A 60 1.86 28.17 -16.03
N VAL A 61 1.62 27.87 -14.76
CA VAL A 61 1.20 28.82 -13.73
C VAL A 61 2.02 28.66 -12.43
N ASP A 62 2.15 29.74 -11.68
CA ASP A 62 2.87 29.74 -10.39
C ASP A 62 2.01 29.15 -9.27
N VAL A 63 0.68 29.38 -9.30
CA VAL A 63 -0.28 28.89 -8.32
C VAL A 63 -1.37 28.11 -9.06
N PRO A 64 -1.51 26.81 -8.78
CA PRO A 64 -2.53 26.01 -9.44
C PRO A 64 -3.94 26.30 -8.89
N GLN A 65 -4.95 25.92 -9.65
CA GLN A 65 -6.35 25.85 -9.21
C GLN A 65 -6.86 24.40 -9.31
N ARG A 66 -8.03 24.16 -8.69
CA ARG A 66 -8.66 22.82 -8.74
C ARG A 66 -8.75 22.30 -10.16
N GLY A 67 -8.27 21.07 -10.35
CA GLY A 67 -8.23 20.37 -11.63
C GLY A 67 -6.99 20.67 -12.50
N ASP A 68 -6.08 21.52 -12.05
CA ASP A 68 -4.81 21.74 -12.76
C ASP A 68 -3.88 20.53 -12.65
N VAL A 69 -3.08 20.32 -13.71
CA VAL A 69 -2.06 19.26 -13.73
C VAL A 69 -0.83 19.69 -12.95
N LEU A 70 -0.34 18.79 -12.13
CA LEU A 70 0.97 18.89 -11.47
C LEU A 70 1.90 17.86 -12.10
N TYR A 71 3.07 18.29 -12.52
CA TYR A 71 4.11 17.42 -13.06
C TYR A 71 5.43 17.62 -12.34
N ALA A 72 6.05 16.53 -11.91
CA ALA A 72 7.41 16.53 -11.42
C ALA A 72 8.27 15.55 -12.25
N SER A 73 9.42 16.02 -12.74
CA SER A 73 10.35 15.20 -13.50
C SER A 73 11.05 14.17 -12.60
N ALA A 74 11.57 13.11 -13.22
CA ALA A 74 12.37 12.11 -12.52
C ALA A 74 13.62 12.72 -11.85
N GLU A 75 14.24 13.71 -12.49
CA GLU A 75 15.40 14.42 -11.96
C GLU A 75 15.02 15.23 -10.71
N ALA A 76 13.92 15.99 -10.78
CA ALA A 76 13.45 16.83 -9.67
C ALA A 76 13.03 16.01 -8.45
N ARG A 77 12.48 14.81 -8.65
CA ARG A 77 12.06 13.89 -7.58
C ARG A 77 13.18 12.97 -7.08
N GLY A 78 14.26 12.83 -7.84
CA GLY A 78 15.31 11.83 -7.56
C GLY A 78 14.84 10.37 -7.71
N SER A 79 13.72 10.14 -8.43
CA SER A 79 13.13 8.83 -8.67
C SER A 79 12.52 8.75 -10.08
N CYS A 80 11.22 8.70 -10.20
CA CYS A 80 10.48 8.71 -11.47
C CYS A 80 9.72 10.02 -11.65
N SER A 81 9.32 10.34 -12.88
CA SER A 81 8.37 11.40 -13.15
C SER A 81 6.99 11.02 -12.57
N HIS A 82 6.22 12.03 -12.17
CA HIS A 82 4.89 11.83 -11.63
C HIS A 82 3.93 12.94 -12.07
N TYR A 83 2.68 12.55 -12.26
CA TYR A 83 1.57 13.46 -12.50
C TYR A 83 0.55 13.37 -11.37
N ALA A 84 -0.04 14.50 -11.04
CA ALA A 84 -1.16 14.62 -10.11
C ALA A 84 -2.11 15.73 -10.60
N LEU A 85 -3.28 15.83 -10.00
CA LEU A 85 -4.19 16.96 -10.15
C LEU A 85 -4.22 17.77 -8.85
N CYS A 86 -4.42 19.07 -9.00
CA CYS A 86 -4.72 19.94 -7.88
C CYS A 86 -6.14 19.65 -7.38
N LYS A 87 -6.29 19.23 -6.13
CA LYS A 87 -7.60 19.06 -5.48
C LYS A 87 -8.07 20.38 -4.83
N SER A 88 -7.15 21.01 -4.10
CA SER A 88 -7.37 22.33 -3.50
C SER A 88 -6.05 23.04 -3.22
N VAL A 89 -6.09 24.35 -3.04
CA VAL A 89 -4.95 25.19 -2.67
C VAL A 89 -5.27 25.96 -1.40
N ASP A 90 -4.36 25.95 -0.46
CA ASP A 90 -4.37 26.84 0.69
C ASP A 90 -3.24 27.87 0.51
N GLU A 91 -3.59 29.06 -0.01
CA GLU A 91 -2.62 30.12 -0.28
C GLU A 91 -2.06 30.73 1.02
N GLU A 92 -2.83 30.71 2.14
CA GLU A 92 -2.37 31.24 3.42
C GLU A 92 -1.33 30.29 4.04
N ALA A 93 -1.55 28.99 3.95
CA ALA A 93 -0.60 27.98 4.40
C ALA A 93 0.51 27.71 3.37
N GLY A 94 0.37 28.18 2.12
CA GLY A 94 1.31 27.92 1.02
C GLY A 94 1.37 26.46 0.62
N THR A 95 0.20 25.78 0.56
CA THR A 95 0.14 24.34 0.29
C THR A 95 -0.88 23.97 -0.78
N VAL A 96 -0.67 22.80 -1.40
CA VAL A 96 -1.57 22.19 -2.39
C VAL A 96 -1.94 20.80 -1.91
N THR A 97 -3.24 20.49 -1.93
CA THR A 97 -3.75 19.12 -1.74
C THR A 97 -3.87 18.44 -3.10
N LEU A 98 -3.38 17.22 -3.19
CA LEU A 98 -3.29 16.48 -4.44
C LEU A 98 -4.43 15.46 -4.58
N PHE A 99 -4.87 15.30 -5.83
CA PHE A 99 -5.66 14.16 -6.29
C PHE A 99 -4.76 13.35 -7.23
N GLU A 100 -4.37 12.15 -6.81
CA GLU A 100 -3.31 11.42 -7.49
C GLU A 100 -3.49 9.90 -7.44
N GLN A 101 -2.86 9.22 -8.38
CA GLN A 101 -2.88 7.79 -8.56
C GLN A 101 -1.43 7.30 -8.77
N ASN A 102 -1.13 6.10 -8.28
CA ASN A 102 0.19 5.47 -8.41
C ASN A 102 1.37 6.33 -7.89
N TRP A 103 1.19 6.93 -6.71
CA TRP A 103 2.22 7.78 -6.08
C TRP A 103 3.54 7.04 -5.80
N THR A 104 3.46 5.78 -5.43
CA THR A 104 4.60 4.98 -4.93
C THR A 104 5.02 3.86 -5.87
N TRP A 105 4.61 3.84 -7.14
CA TRP A 105 4.83 2.76 -8.10
C TRP A 105 4.18 1.40 -7.74
N ASN A 106 3.38 1.34 -6.71
CA ASN A 106 2.69 0.14 -6.24
C ASN A 106 1.17 0.20 -6.48
N GLY A 107 0.71 1.07 -7.37
CA GLY A 107 -0.70 1.26 -7.68
C GLY A 107 -1.47 2.08 -6.65
N GLN A 108 -0.84 2.57 -5.56
CA GLN A 108 -1.56 3.34 -4.54
C GLN A 108 -1.92 4.75 -5.03
N ALA A 109 -3.18 5.13 -4.82
CA ALA A 109 -3.60 6.51 -4.91
C ALA A 109 -3.22 7.24 -3.60
N GLY A 110 -2.64 8.43 -3.72
CA GLY A 110 -2.45 9.31 -2.56
C GLY A 110 -3.79 9.94 -2.21
N ILE A 111 -4.26 9.76 -0.98
CA ILE A 111 -5.50 10.39 -0.51
C ILE A 111 -5.12 11.69 0.20
N ASP A 112 -5.57 12.83 -0.35
CA ASP A 112 -5.39 14.17 0.24
C ASP A 112 -3.94 14.47 0.67
N ARG A 113 -2.97 14.01 -0.13
CA ARG A 113 -1.58 14.34 0.15
C ARG A 113 -1.33 15.82 -0.05
N VAL A 114 -0.82 16.48 0.98
CA VAL A 114 -0.51 17.92 0.99
C VAL A 114 0.97 18.15 0.73
N ILE A 115 1.29 19.04 -0.22
CA ILE A 115 2.66 19.47 -0.52
C ILE A 115 2.80 20.99 -0.42
N PRO A 116 4.00 21.53 -0.17
CA PRO A 116 4.24 22.97 -0.30
C PRO A 116 4.05 23.43 -1.76
N LEU A 117 3.53 24.64 -1.96
CA LEU A 117 3.49 25.30 -3.28
C LEU A 117 4.88 25.41 -3.90
N GLU A 118 5.91 25.72 -3.11
CA GLU A 118 7.31 25.73 -3.53
C GLU A 118 7.92 24.32 -3.55
N SER A 119 7.24 23.36 -4.19
CA SER A 119 7.70 21.98 -4.32
C SER A 119 8.40 21.74 -5.66
N CYS A 120 8.80 20.50 -5.92
CA CYS A 120 9.41 20.11 -7.20
C CYS A 120 8.42 19.98 -8.37
N TYR A 121 7.16 20.34 -8.17
CA TYR A 121 6.14 20.26 -9.21
C TYR A 121 6.05 21.55 -10.01
N THR A 122 5.83 21.41 -11.32
CA THR A 122 5.39 22.46 -12.24
C THR A 122 3.88 22.32 -12.42
N TYR A 123 3.17 23.44 -12.46
CA TYR A 123 1.71 23.51 -12.52
C TYR A 123 1.24 23.95 -13.88
N TYR A 124 0.18 23.30 -14.40
CA TYR A 124 -0.36 23.59 -15.73
C TYR A 124 -1.88 23.69 -15.66
N THR A 125 -2.41 24.84 -16.04
CA THR A 125 -3.84 25.12 -16.13
C THR A 125 -4.33 24.90 -17.58
N LEU A 126 -5.46 24.21 -17.76
CA LEU A 126 -6.14 24.14 -19.06
C LEU A 126 -6.89 25.44 -19.32
N ARG A 127 -6.57 26.11 -20.42
CA ARG A 127 -7.23 27.31 -20.92
C ARG A 127 -8.07 27.01 -22.16
N GLY A 128 -9.13 27.78 -22.38
CA GLY A 128 -9.94 27.72 -23.60
C GLY A 128 -10.90 26.53 -23.67
N ALA A 129 -11.02 25.75 -22.60
CA ALA A 129 -12.03 24.70 -22.44
C ALA A 129 -12.89 24.97 -21.19
N SER A 130 -14.12 24.49 -21.23
CA SER A 130 -15.06 24.56 -20.08
C SER A 130 -15.36 23.16 -19.58
N ALA A 131 -15.47 23.01 -18.27
CA ALA A 131 -15.91 21.75 -17.68
C ALA A 131 -17.32 21.38 -18.16
N ARG A 132 -17.52 20.09 -18.45
CA ARG A 132 -18.81 19.53 -18.91
C ARG A 132 -19.63 18.96 -17.79
N VAL A 133 -19.04 18.82 -16.60
CA VAL A 133 -19.65 18.33 -15.38
C VAL A 133 -19.65 19.45 -14.34
N ASP A 134 -20.62 19.45 -13.44
CA ASP A 134 -20.57 20.30 -12.27
C ASP A 134 -19.38 19.85 -11.42
N ARG A 135 -18.52 20.81 -11.08
CA ARG A 135 -17.38 20.54 -10.20
C ARG A 135 -17.88 20.50 -8.76
N ASP A 136 -17.34 19.56 -8.00
CA ASP A 136 -17.57 19.54 -6.57
C ASP A 136 -17.10 20.90 -5.98
N ASP A 137 -17.99 21.58 -5.25
CA ASP A 137 -17.60 22.79 -4.54
C ASP A 137 -16.81 22.39 -3.28
N PRO A 138 -15.53 22.79 -3.14
CA PRO A 138 -14.74 22.45 -1.96
C PRO A 138 -15.30 23.05 -0.67
N ASP A 139 -16.14 24.10 -0.77
CA ASP A 139 -16.78 24.77 0.37
C ASP A 139 -18.20 24.24 0.65
N ASP A 140 -18.74 23.35 -0.20
CA ASP A 140 -20.04 22.73 0.00
C ASP A 140 -19.92 21.49 0.92
N GLU A 141 -20.08 21.71 2.23
CA GLU A 141 -20.09 20.62 3.23
C GLU A 141 -21.21 19.59 3.01
N GLU A 142 -22.27 19.91 2.25
CA GLU A 142 -23.35 18.97 1.94
C GLU A 142 -22.97 17.95 0.86
N THR A 143 -21.97 18.22 0.02
CA THR A 143 -21.45 17.27 -0.96
C THR A 143 -20.31 16.40 -0.40
N ARG A 144 -19.80 16.74 0.76
CA ARG A 144 -19.02 15.79 1.56
C ARG A 144 -19.97 14.69 2.07
N VAL A 145 -20.31 13.77 1.18
CA VAL A 145 -20.52 12.42 1.67
C VAL A 145 -19.22 12.10 2.41
N ASP A 146 -19.31 11.79 3.70
CA ASP A 146 -18.27 11.06 4.40
C ASP A 146 -18.06 9.72 3.66
N ALA A 147 -17.51 9.79 2.48
CA ALA A 147 -16.94 8.70 1.78
C ALA A 147 -15.61 8.38 2.50
N LYS A 148 -15.72 7.80 3.71
CA LYS A 148 -14.78 6.77 4.08
C LYS A 148 -14.60 5.95 2.81
N PRO A 149 -13.37 5.77 2.32
CA PRO A 149 -13.15 5.01 1.12
C PRO A 149 -13.96 3.73 1.25
N THR A 150 -14.99 3.57 0.41
CA THR A 150 -15.74 2.33 0.32
C THR A 150 -14.83 1.40 -0.44
N VAL A 151 -13.79 0.99 0.22
CA VAL A 151 -12.94 -0.10 -0.19
C VAL A 151 -13.88 -1.26 -0.44
N GLY A 152 -13.68 -1.97 -1.52
CA GLY A 152 -14.56 -3.04 -1.96
C GLY A 152 -14.87 -4.06 -0.87
N SER A 153 -15.79 -4.99 -1.14
CA SER A 153 -16.37 -5.92 -0.14
C SER A 153 -15.35 -6.77 0.63
N TRP A 154 -14.07 -6.75 0.27
CA TRP A 154 -12.98 -7.33 1.06
C TRP A 154 -12.37 -6.31 2.05
N TYR A 155 -12.53 -5.00 1.82
CA TYR A 155 -12.25 -3.95 2.79
C TYR A 155 -13.56 -3.61 3.52
N ASP A 156 -13.95 -4.46 4.37
CA ASP A 156 -14.97 -4.20 5.36
C ASP A 156 -14.31 -3.35 6.46
N ALA A 157 -14.78 -2.10 6.65
CA ALA A 157 -14.27 -1.23 7.72
C ALA A 157 -14.40 -1.92 9.09
N ASP A 158 -15.38 -2.81 9.26
CA ASP A 158 -15.53 -3.65 10.44
C ASP A 158 -14.41 -4.70 10.57
N ARG A 159 -13.71 -5.06 9.46
CA ARG A 159 -12.52 -5.91 9.50
C ARG A 159 -11.31 -5.21 10.11
N PHE A 160 -11.28 -3.89 10.12
CA PHE A 160 -10.20 -3.06 10.68
C PHE A 160 -10.59 -2.40 11.99
N ASP A 161 -11.71 -2.77 12.60
CA ASP A 161 -12.00 -2.36 13.96
C ASP A 161 -11.00 -3.02 14.92
N VAL A 162 -9.86 -2.37 15.07
CA VAL A 162 -8.82 -2.75 16.04
C VAL A 162 -9.12 -2.25 17.45
N SER A 163 -10.26 -1.60 17.66
CA SER A 163 -10.66 -1.08 18.98
C SER A 163 -10.77 -2.20 20.04
N SER A 164 -11.17 -3.39 19.61
CA SER A 164 -11.25 -4.59 20.46
C SER A 164 -9.87 -5.18 20.84
N LEU A 165 -8.80 -4.82 20.14
CA LEU A 165 -7.45 -5.34 20.37
C LEU A 165 -6.74 -4.66 21.55
N GLY A 166 -7.32 -3.58 22.07
CA GLY A 166 -6.75 -2.75 23.12
C GLY A 166 -5.73 -1.73 22.60
N THR A 167 -4.78 -1.33 23.43
CA THR A 167 -3.76 -0.34 23.08
C THR A 167 -2.44 -1.04 22.78
N PRO A 168 -1.81 -0.79 21.62
CA PRO A 168 -0.48 -1.32 21.33
C PRO A 168 0.57 -0.71 22.25
N SER A 169 1.65 -1.45 22.46
CA SER A 169 2.82 -0.94 23.17
C SER A 169 3.37 0.32 22.49
N GLY A 170 3.93 1.26 23.26
CA GLY A 170 4.40 2.54 22.74
C GLY A 170 5.35 2.42 21.55
N TRP A 171 6.20 1.39 21.52
CA TRP A 171 7.12 1.10 20.42
C TRP A 171 6.42 0.58 19.15
N ALA A 172 5.21 0.01 19.27
CA ALA A 172 4.47 -0.59 18.17
C ALA A 172 3.41 0.35 17.57
N GLN A 173 3.06 1.45 18.23
CA GLN A 173 1.95 2.32 17.81
C GLN A 173 2.10 2.83 16.38
N ASP A 174 3.28 3.30 16.01
CA ASP A 174 3.58 3.78 14.67
C ASP A 174 3.48 2.67 13.61
N TYR A 175 3.94 1.46 13.93
CA TYR A 175 3.80 0.31 13.05
C TYR A 175 2.34 -0.12 12.85
N VAL A 176 1.55 -0.09 13.92
CA VAL A 176 0.11 -0.41 13.84
C VAL A 176 -0.61 0.60 12.97
N GLN A 177 -0.31 1.91 13.11
CA GLN A 177 -0.89 2.94 12.25
C GLN A 177 -0.51 2.72 10.79
N ARG A 178 0.77 2.52 10.50
CA ARG A 178 1.23 2.25 9.11
C ARG A 178 0.62 0.98 8.52
N ALA A 179 0.48 -0.08 9.32
CA ALA A 179 -0.17 -1.30 8.87
C ALA A 179 -1.65 -1.07 8.51
N ALA A 180 -2.36 -0.21 9.25
CA ALA A 180 -3.71 0.21 8.90
C ALA A 180 -3.73 1.00 7.59
N ASP A 181 -2.80 1.96 7.44
CA ASP A 181 -2.66 2.77 6.23
C ASP A 181 -2.33 1.91 4.99
N TYR A 182 -1.58 0.83 5.18
CA TYR A 182 -1.24 -0.14 4.11
C TYR A 182 -2.33 -1.20 3.86
N GLY A 183 -3.40 -1.22 4.64
CA GLY A 183 -4.47 -2.20 4.49
C GLY A 183 -4.11 -3.64 4.87
N ILE A 184 -3.08 -3.84 5.72
CA ILE A 184 -2.57 -5.16 6.12
C ILE A 184 -2.93 -5.59 7.56
N LEU A 185 -4.01 -5.01 8.10
CA LEU A 185 -4.48 -5.31 9.47
C LEU A 185 -5.77 -6.15 9.54
N SER A 186 -6.23 -6.72 8.44
CA SER A 186 -7.53 -7.40 8.45
C SER A 186 -7.52 -8.70 9.26
N GLY A 187 -8.68 -9.04 9.81
CA GLY A 187 -8.92 -10.33 10.45
C GLY A 187 -8.23 -10.57 11.80
N LEU A 188 -7.76 -9.51 12.48
CA LEU A 188 -7.17 -9.60 13.81
C LEU A 188 -8.26 -9.70 14.88
N THR A 189 -8.09 -10.65 15.80
CA THR A 189 -8.94 -10.85 16.97
C THR A 189 -8.15 -10.91 18.27
N SER A 190 -6.85 -11.20 18.18
CA SER A 190 -5.95 -11.26 19.33
C SER A 190 -5.44 -9.86 19.70
N SER A 191 -5.53 -9.50 21.01
CA SER A 191 -4.95 -8.23 21.47
C SER A 191 -3.44 -8.16 21.20
N TYR A 192 -2.92 -6.95 21.06
CA TYR A 192 -1.56 -6.66 20.57
C TYR A 192 -0.43 -7.42 21.28
N GLN A 193 -0.55 -7.62 22.60
CA GLN A 193 0.46 -8.30 23.41
C GLN A 193 0.24 -9.83 23.51
N LYS A 194 -0.81 -10.37 22.88
CA LYS A 194 -1.07 -11.80 22.85
C LYS A 194 -0.39 -12.47 21.65
N PRO A 195 -0.11 -13.78 21.75
CA PRO A 195 0.39 -14.53 20.60
C PRO A 195 -0.56 -14.44 19.41
N VAL A 196 -0.04 -14.09 18.26
CA VAL A 196 -0.77 -14.12 16.99
C VAL A 196 -1.06 -15.56 16.59
N THR A 197 -2.24 -15.81 16.05
CA THR A 197 -2.58 -17.12 15.49
C THR A 197 -2.07 -17.26 14.05
N ARG A 198 -1.95 -18.51 13.59
CA ARG A 198 -1.59 -18.80 12.18
C ARG A 198 -2.61 -18.23 11.20
N GLY A 199 -3.90 -18.25 11.57
CA GLY A 199 -4.97 -17.69 10.73
C GLY A 199 -4.91 -16.17 10.62
N GLU A 200 -4.66 -15.46 11.72
CA GLU A 200 -4.47 -14.01 11.73
C GLU A 200 -3.24 -13.62 10.92
N PHE A 201 -2.13 -14.32 11.09
CA PHE A 201 -0.92 -14.06 10.31
C PHE A 201 -1.10 -14.39 8.82
N ALA A 202 -1.80 -15.49 8.50
CA ALA A 202 -2.15 -15.83 7.13
C ALA A 202 -2.96 -14.71 6.47
N ARG A 203 -3.94 -14.14 7.16
CA ARG A 203 -4.74 -13.03 6.65
C ARG A 203 -3.86 -11.81 6.35
N MET A 204 -3.06 -11.39 7.32
CA MET A 204 -2.17 -10.24 7.14
C MET A 204 -1.15 -10.45 6.00
N VAL A 205 -0.59 -11.66 5.85
CA VAL A 205 0.38 -11.92 4.79
C VAL A 205 -0.27 -12.05 3.41
N VAL A 206 -1.51 -12.54 3.33
CA VAL A 206 -2.31 -12.54 2.09
C VAL A 206 -2.66 -11.12 1.69
N ASP A 207 -3.12 -10.28 2.64
CA ASP A 207 -3.41 -8.88 2.38
C ASP A 207 -2.15 -8.12 1.91
N ALA A 208 -0.99 -8.37 2.55
CA ALA A 208 0.29 -7.81 2.12
C ALA A 208 0.71 -8.31 0.72
N ALA A 209 0.51 -9.60 0.41
CA ALA A 209 0.77 -10.15 -0.91
C ALA A 209 -0.10 -9.47 -1.97
N SER A 210 -1.40 -9.36 -1.71
CA SER A 210 -2.35 -8.69 -2.61
C SER A 210 -1.98 -7.21 -2.82
N ALA A 211 -1.58 -6.51 -1.76
CA ALA A 211 -1.15 -5.12 -1.86
C ALA A 211 0.18 -4.94 -2.64
N LEU A 212 1.07 -5.93 -2.61
CA LEU A 212 2.37 -5.88 -3.29
C LEU A 212 2.34 -6.39 -4.73
N THR A 213 1.50 -7.40 -5.02
CA THR A 213 1.44 -8.04 -6.34
C THR A 213 0.30 -7.52 -7.20
N GLY A 214 -0.73 -6.93 -6.57
CA GLY A 214 -1.99 -6.61 -7.22
C GLY A 214 -2.87 -7.84 -7.50
N GLU A 215 -2.47 -9.04 -7.10
CA GLU A 215 -3.24 -10.25 -7.32
C GLU A 215 -4.20 -10.53 -6.16
N TYR A 216 -5.46 -10.78 -6.49
CA TYR A 216 -6.47 -11.24 -5.54
C TYR A 216 -6.83 -12.70 -5.81
N VAL A 217 -6.78 -13.51 -4.77
CA VAL A 217 -7.20 -14.91 -4.80
C VAL A 217 -8.53 -15.06 -4.05
N GLU A 218 -9.55 -15.59 -4.69
CA GLU A 218 -10.83 -15.87 -4.05
C GLU A 218 -10.74 -17.04 -3.06
N GLY A 219 -11.62 -17.03 -2.06
CA GLY A 219 -11.79 -18.13 -1.12
C GLY A 219 -11.46 -17.79 0.33
N SER A 220 -11.43 -18.82 1.17
CA SER A 220 -11.03 -18.69 2.58
C SER A 220 -9.52 -18.41 2.68
N VAL A 221 -9.09 -17.88 3.82
CA VAL A 221 -7.69 -17.45 4.04
C VAL A 221 -6.67 -18.59 3.84
N ASP A 222 -7.03 -19.81 4.17
CA ASP A 222 -6.21 -20.99 3.95
C ASP A 222 -6.04 -21.30 2.45
N VAL A 223 -7.14 -21.24 1.67
CA VAL A 223 -7.12 -21.38 0.20
C VAL A 223 -6.26 -20.28 -0.43
N GLN A 224 -6.45 -19.05 -0.01
CA GLN A 224 -5.68 -17.90 -0.52
C GLN A 224 -4.19 -18.07 -0.23
N ALA A 225 -3.83 -18.38 1.02
CA ALA A 225 -2.45 -18.53 1.44
C ALA A 225 -1.74 -19.71 0.76
N GLU A 226 -2.47 -20.82 0.49
CA GLU A 226 -1.95 -21.98 -0.24
C GLU A 226 -1.76 -21.69 -1.73
N THR A 227 -2.75 -21.05 -2.35
CA THR A 227 -2.71 -20.69 -3.78
C THR A 227 -1.54 -19.73 -4.06
N LEU A 228 -1.29 -18.76 -3.19
CA LEU A 228 -0.14 -17.85 -3.28
C LEU A 228 1.20 -18.50 -2.87
N GLY A 229 1.18 -19.76 -2.43
CA GLY A 229 2.39 -20.45 -1.99
C GLY A 229 2.96 -19.95 -0.65
N LEU A 230 2.22 -19.13 0.10
CA LEU A 230 2.70 -18.49 1.32
C LEU A 230 2.67 -19.42 2.54
N MET A 231 1.56 -20.15 2.71
CA MET A 231 1.38 -21.09 3.82
C MET A 231 0.79 -22.39 3.32
N PHE A 232 1.17 -23.47 3.99
CA PHE A 232 0.66 -24.81 3.72
C PHE A 232 0.17 -25.47 5.01
N GLY A 233 -0.81 -26.38 4.86
CA GLY A 233 -1.27 -27.23 5.93
C GLY A 233 -0.26 -28.33 6.31
N ASP A 234 -0.70 -29.23 7.18
CA ASP A 234 0.11 -30.37 7.67
C ASP A 234 0.21 -31.55 6.68
N GLY A 235 -0.19 -31.35 5.43
CA GLY A 235 -0.26 -32.39 4.39
C GLY A 235 -1.47 -33.34 4.53
N LYS A 236 -2.35 -33.09 5.51
CA LYS A 236 -3.60 -33.84 5.75
C LYS A 236 -4.84 -32.94 5.62
N GLY A 237 -4.66 -31.73 5.10
CA GLY A 237 -5.72 -30.74 4.91
C GLY A 237 -5.98 -29.86 6.14
N ASN A 238 -5.13 -29.91 7.19
CA ASN A 238 -5.30 -29.05 8.34
C ASN A 238 -4.31 -27.89 8.31
N PHE A 239 -4.80 -26.67 8.16
CA PHE A 239 -4.00 -25.43 8.24
C PHE A 239 -3.65 -25.01 9.65
N ARG A 240 -4.37 -25.56 10.65
CA ARG A 240 -4.15 -25.26 12.06
C ARG A 240 -4.26 -23.76 12.35
N LEU A 241 -5.26 -23.10 11.79
CA LEU A 241 -5.43 -21.64 11.83
C LEU A 241 -5.52 -21.06 13.23
N HIS A 242 -5.99 -21.84 14.20
CA HIS A 242 -6.11 -21.41 15.61
C HIS A 242 -4.84 -21.60 16.45
N ASP A 243 -3.83 -22.30 15.92
CA ASP A 243 -2.57 -22.46 16.65
C ASP A 243 -1.76 -21.15 16.59
N THR A 244 -0.95 -20.93 17.62
CA THR A 244 -0.05 -19.78 17.66
C THR A 244 1.11 -19.95 16.69
N LEU A 245 1.64 -18.83 16.17
CA LEU A 245 2.72 -18.82 15.21
C LEU A 245 4.07 -18.60 15.88
N THR A 246 5.05 -19.46 15.56
CA THR A 246 6.43 -19.31 16.05
C THR A 246 7.25 -18.39 15.15
N ARG A 247 8.34 -17.83 15.68
CA ARG A 247 9.26 -16.95 14.95
C ARG A 247 9.87 -17.61 13.71
N GLN A 248 10.25 -18.89 13.79
CA GLN A 248 10.77 -19.60 12.62
C GLN A 248 9.70 -19.89 11.55
N GLU A 249 8.44 -20.10 11.92
CA GLU A 249 7.33 -20.23 10.97
C GLU A 249 7.05 -18.90 10.27
N ALA A 250 7.00 -17.80 11.02
CA ALA A 250 6.86 -16.47 10.45
C ALA A 250 8.00 -16.14 9.47
N ALA A 251 9.24 -16.48 9.82
CA ALA A 251 10.38 -16.27 8.93
C ALA A 251 10.22 -16.99 7.59
N VAL A 252 9.74 -18.24 7.58
CA VAL A 252 9.50 -18.99 6.34
C VAL A 252 8.36 -18.38 5.51
N ILE A 253 7.28 -17.99 6.16
CA ILE A 253 6.14 -17.38 5.46
C ILE A 253 6.54 -16.04 4.83
N CYS A 254 7.22 -15.18 5.59
CA CYS A 254 7.72 -13.91 5.07
C CYS A 254 8.74 -14.09 3.93
N THR A 255 9.63 -15.08 4.03
CA THR A 255 10.57 -15.40 2.93
C THR A 255 9.81 -15.77 1.66
N ARG A 256 8.77 -16.60 1.75
CA ARG A 256 7.94 -16.97 0.60
C ARG A 256 7.22 -15.77 -0.02
N LEU A 257 6.77 -14.82 0.81
CA LEU A 257 6.23 -13.58 0.27
C LEU A 257 7.30 -12.78 -0.47
N MET A 258 8.52 -12.67 0.07
CA MET A 258 9.63 -12.01 -0.64
C MET A 258 10.05 -12.75 -1.91
N GLU A 259 9.95 -14.09 -1.93
CA GLU A 259 10.15 -14.91 -3.13
C GLU A 259 9.06 -14.65 -4.17
N LEU A 260 7.78 -14.59 -3.75
CA LEU A 260 6.64 -14.31 -4.62
C LEU A 260 6.80 -12.97 -5.36
N ILE A 261 7.28 -11.95 -4.67
CA ILE A 261 7.49 -10.61 -5.25
C ILE A 261 8.89 -10.43 -5.88
N GLY A 262 9.72 -11.47 -5.90
CA GLY A 262 11.02 -11.47 -6.57
C GLY A 262 12.14 -10.70 -5.87
N THR A 263 11.98 -10.40 -4.57
CA THR A 263 12.95 -9.59 -3.78
C THR A 263 13.74 -10.41 -2.75
N ALA A 264 13.48 -11.73 -2.62
CA ALA A 264 14.22 -12.58 -1.70
C ALA A 264 15.66 -12.80 -2.20
N PRO A 265 16.69 -12.55 -1.37
CA PRO A 265 18.05 -12.94 -1.71
C PRO A 265 18.25 -14.47 -1.59
N GLU A 266 19.29 -14.99 -2.22
CA GLU A 266 19.71 -16.36 -1.98
C GLU A 266 20.10 -16.55 -0.50
N ALA A 267 19.64 -17.64 0.12
CA ALA A 267 19.81 -17.87 1.54
C ALA A 267 21.27 -18.19 1.91
N ASP A 268 21.90 -17.36 2.72
CA ASP A 268 23.18 -17.64 3.33
C ASP A 268 23.02 -18.25 4.75
N VAL A 269 22.91 -19.57 4.82
CA VAL A 269 22.70 -20.27 6.09
C VAL A 269 23.89 -20.14 7.06
N SER A 270 25.05 -19.66 6.62
CA SER A 270 26.20 -19.41 7.50
C SER A 270 25.91 -18.29 8.50
N LEU A 271 25.02 -17.36 8.17
CA LEU A 271 24.57 -16.27 9.04
C LEU A 271 23.90 -16.75 10.32
N LEU A 272 23.36 -17.98 10.33
CA LEU A 272 22.77 -18.56 11.54
C LEU A 272 23.81 -18.78 12.63
N GLY A 273 25.09 -18.88 12.28
CA GLY A 273 26.20 -19.03 13.24
C GLY A 273 26.35 -17.89 14.25
N GLN A 274 25.73 -16.72 13.97
CA GLN A 274 25.71 -15.60 14.91
C GLN A 274 24.77 -15.83 16.12
N TYR A 275 23.84 -16.78 16.01
CA TYR A 275 22.86 -17.07 17.06
C TYR A 275 23.31 -18.26 17.91
N SER A 276 23.35 -18.07 19.21
CA SER A 276 23.76 -19.12 20.18
C SER A 276 22.84 -20.35 20.19
N ASP A 277 21.60 -20.19 19.71
CA ASP A 277 20.57 -21.22 19.63
C ASP A 277 20.29 -21.69 18.18
N SER A 278 21.20 -21.43 17.26
CA SER A 278 21.07 -21.82 15.84
C SER A 278 20.74 -23.29 15.63
N ALA A 279 21.26 -24.17 16.50
CA ALA A 279 20.95 -25.60 16.48
C ALA A 279 19.44 -25.91 16.76
N SER A 280 18.71 -24.98 17.36
CA SER A 280 17.27 -25.10 17.65
C SER A 280 16.40 -24.72 16.46
N VAL A 281 16.95 -24.08 15.42
CA VAL A 281 16.26 -23.78 14.17
C VAL A 281 16.00 -25.08 13.42
N ALA A 282 14.73 -25.36 13.13
CA ALA A 282 14.37 -26.56 12.38
C ALA A 282 14.97 -26.54 10.96
N ASN A 283 15.35 -27.69 10.45
CA ASN A 283 16.00 -27.78 9.13
C ASN A 283 15.18 -27.11 8.02
N TRP A 284 13.86 -27.27 8.04
CA TRP A 284 12.95 -26.66 7.07
C TRP A 284 12.87 -25.12 7.18
N ALA A 285 13.27 -24.55 8.33
CA ALA A 285 13.20 -23.11 8.57
C ALA A 285 14.54 -22.39 8.36
N LYS A 286 15.64 -23.11 8.17
CA LYS A 286 16.98 -22.51 8.10
C LYS A 286 17.12 -21.46 7.00
N ASN A 287 16.63 -21.75 5.80
CA ASN A 287 16.67 -20.79 4.70
C ASN A 287 15.83 -19.54 5.03
N GLY A 288 14.60 -19.73 5.51
CA GLY A 288 13.75 -18.61 5.84
C GLY A 288 14.32 -17.72 6.96
N VAL A 289 14.83 -18.32 8.04
CA VAL A 289 15.49 -17.56 9.11
C VAL A 289 16.73 -16.83 8.60
N SER A 290 17.49 -17.46 7.69
CA SER A 290 18.68 -16.87 7.09
C SER A 290 18.34 -15.66 6.23
N VAL A 291 17.36 -15.78 5.33
CA VAL A 291 16.89 -14.69 4.47
C VAL A 291 16.37 -13.51 5.31
N MET A 292 15.51 -13.78 6.30
CA MET A 292 15.00 -12.72 7.17
C MET A 292 16.08 -12.03 8.00
N THR A 293 17.12 -12.77 8.38
CA THR A 293 18.31 -12.22 9.07
C THR A 293 19.14 -11.37 8.12
N GLN A 294 19.39 -11.86 6.91
CA GLN A 294 20.19 -11.19 5.87
C GLN A 294 19.56 -9.86 5.46
N MET A 295 18.24 -9.84 5.33
CA MET A 295 17.47 -8.62 5.02
C MET A 295 17.32 -7.68 6.23
N GLY A 296 17.78 -8.07 7.42
CA GLY A 296 17.61 -7.28 8.65
C GLY A 296 16.16 -7.20 9.14
N LEU A 297 15.25 -8.00 8.59
CA LEU A 297 13.83 -7.99 8.93
C LEU A 297 13.54 -8.70 10.26
N MET A 298 14.27 -9.78 10.53
CA MET A 298 14.24 -10.45 11.83
C MET A 298 15.64 -10.54 12.41
N SER A 299 15.78 -10.17 13.67
CA SER A 299 17.02 -10.27 14.43
C SER A 299 16.82 -11.12 15.69
N GLY A 300 17.93 -11.44 16.36
CA GLY A 300 17.89 -12.17 17.62
C GLY A 300 17.25 -11.37 18.77
N THR A 301 16.85 -12.11 19.78
CA THR A 301 16.44 -11.58 21.10
C THR A 301 17.55 -11.85 22.10
N GLY A 302 18.40 -10.88 22.34
CA GLY A 302 19.64 -11.09 23.08
C GLY A 302 20.69 -11.81 22.23
N THR A 303 21.16 -12.99 22.65
CA THR A 303 22.20 -13.76 21.93
C THR A 303 21.65 -14.84 20.97
N GLY A 304 20.35 -15.13 21.02
CA GLY A 304 19.69 -16.18 20.25
C GLY A 304 18.64 -15.64 19.30
N PHE A 305 18.24 -16.41 18.31
CA PHE A 305 17.12 -16.11 17.40
C PHE A 305 15.77 -16.42 18.05
N SER A 306 15.73 -17.34 18.99
CA SER A 306 14.52 -17.82 19.68
C SER A 306 13.48 -18.44 18.71
N PRO A 307 13.85 -19.45 17.89
CA PRO A 307 13.04 -19.91 16.76
C PRO A 307 11.66 -20.45 17.14
N LYS A 308 11.54 -21.04 18.34
CA LYS A 308 10.32 -21.69 18.83
C LYS A 308 9.42 -20.76 19.67
N THR A 309 9.86 -19.55 19.96
CA THR A 309 9.05 -18.55 20.67
C THR A 309 7.95 -18.04 19.74
N THR A 310 6.76 -17.85 20.25
CA THR A 310 5.63 -17.29 19.50
C THR A 310 5.80 -15.78 19.35
N LEU A 311 5.32 -15.25 18.23
CA LEU A 311 5.20 -13.80 18.03
C LEU A 311 3.95 -13.28 18.73
N THR A 312 4.03 -12.07 19.30
CA THR A 312 2.83 -11.33 19.65
C THR A 312 2.22 -10.69 18.40
N THR A 313 0.95 -10.31 18.47
CA THR A 313 0.25 -9.63 17.37
C THR A 313 1.00 -8.38 16.91
N GLU A 314 1.43 -7.52 17.85
CA GLU A 314 2.19 -6.30 17.51
C GLU A 314 3.57 -6.58 16.92
N GLN A 315 4.23 -7.69 17.29
CA GLN A 315 5.49 -8.12 16.67
C GLN A 315 5.26 -8.62 15.23
N ALA A 316 4.17 -9.34 14.99
CA ALA A 316 3.78 -9.80 13.66
C ALA A 316 3.46 -8.62 12.74
N ILE A 317 2.68 -7.64 13.22
CA ILE A 317 2.38 -6.39 12.50
C ILE A 317 3.68 -5.65 12.15
N THR A 318 4.56 -5.46 13.13
CA THR A 318 5.85 -4.77 12.91
C THR A 318 6.71 -5.47 11.85
N LEU A 319 6.77 -6.80 11.89
CA LEU A 319 7.51 -7.59 10.90
C LEU A 319 6.96 -7.38 9.49
N LEU A 320 5.64 -7.46 9.32
CA LEU A 320 4.99 -7.30 8.03
C LEU A 320 5.10 -5.87 7.48
N VAL A 321 4.97 -4.85 8.33
CA VAL A 321 5.18 -3.46 7.91
C VAL A 321 6.61 -3.25 7.41
N ARG A 322 7.60 -3.68 8.17
CA ARG A 322 9.01 -3.57 7.76
C ARG A 322 9.30 -4.34 6.46
N MET A 323 8.72 -5.51 6.31
CA MET A 323 8.83 -6.30 5.10
C MET A 323 8.16 -5.61 3.91
N TYR A 324 6.94 -5.12 4.08
CA TYR A 324 6.20 -4.38 3.07
C TYR A 324 6.99 -3.15 2.59
N GLU A 325 7.49 -2.35 3.52
CA GLU A 325 8.32 -1.19 3.23
C GLU A 325 9.62 -1.57 2.51
N THR A 326 10.29 -2.64 2.94
CA THR A 326 11.49 -3.15 2.25
C THR A 326 11.14 -3.57 0.81
N ALA A 327 10.01 -4.24 0.59
CA ALA A 327 9.58 -4.67 -0.73
C ALA A 327 9.24 -3.49 -1.67
N VAL A 328 8.73 -2.40 -1.12
CA VAL A 328 8.37 -1.19 -1.88
C VAL A 328 9.59 -0.32 -2.23
N TRP A 329 10.70 -0.42 -1.46
CA TRP A 329 11.90 0.39 -1.65
C TRP A 329 12.99 -0.27 -2.51
N PHE A 330 12.84 -1.55 -2.87
CA PHE A 330 13.71 -2.28 -3.80
C PHE A 330 13.04 -2.50 -5.14
#